data_72bae6575a56736a58ef163a1eb6c751
#
_entry.id   72bae6575a56736a58ef163a1eb6c751
#
_cell.length_a   1.000
_cell.length_b   1.000
_cell.length_c   1.000
_cell.angle_alpha   90.00
_cell.angle_beta   90.00
_cell.angle_gamma   90.00
#
_symmetry.space_group_name_H-M   'P 1'
#
loop_
_entity.id
_entity.type
_entity.pdbx_description
1 polymer ?
#
loop_
_entity_poly.entity_id
_entity_poly.type
_entity_poly.pdbx_seq_one_letter_code
_entity_poly.pdbx_strand_id
1 'polypeptide(L)'
;MNDYKTLIYNAAKTALPSLEPSDVTAADAFCDYCVPCFKFAKLLRKSPAVIATEAASAIRVDGMTVEALNGYLNFTIDRLAFAQNA
;
A
#
# COMPACT_ATOMS: atom_id res chain seq x y z
N MET A 1 -14.85 4.75 -13.59
CA MET A 1 -14.40 3.41 -13.17
C MET A 1 -13.30 3.55 -12.12
N ASN A 2 -13.48 2.90 -11.00
CA ASN A 2 -12.53 3.02 -9.91
C ASN A 2 -11.38 2.05 -10.08
N ASP A 3 -10.23 2.59 -10.39
CA ASP A 3 -9.02 1.79 -10.47
C ASP A 3 -8.22 1.98 -9.20
N TYR A 4 -8.52 1.17 -8.20
CA TYR A 4 -7.85 1.26 -6.91
C TYR A 4 -6.35 1.00 -7.03
N LYS A 5 -5.98 0.13 -7.96
CA LYS A 5 -4.57 -0.19 -8.19
C LYS A 5 -3.80 1.06 -8.61
N THR A 6 -4.35 1.86 -9.50
CA THR A 6 -3.74 3.10 -9.95
C THR A 6 -3.67 4.12 -8.81
N LEU A 7 -4.75 4.23 -8.02
CA LEU A 7 -4.75 5.13 -6.87
C LEU A 7 -3.65 4.77 -5.87
N ILE A 8 -3.53 3.48 -5.57
CA ILE A 8 -2.52 2.98 -4.66
C ILE A 8 -1.13 3.25 -5.21
N TYR A 9 -0.91 2.96 -6.48
CA TYR A 9 0.38 3.17 -7.12
C TYR A 9 0.79 4.64 -7.05
N ASN A 10 -0.11 5.54 -7.41
CA ASN A 10 0.20 6.97 -7.41
C ASN A 10 0.51 7.48 -6.00
N ALA A 11 -0.26 7.03 -5.01
CA ALA A 11 -0.03 7.44 -3.63
C ALA A 11 1.25 6.84 -3.07
N ALA A 12 1.48 5.56 -3.32
CA ALA A 12 2.65 4.87 -2.78
C ALA A 12 3.96 5.31 -3.44
N LYS A 13 3.91 5.74 -4.69
CA LYS A 13 5.09 6.18 -5.41
C LYS A 13 5.76 7.37 -4.76
N THR A 14 5.01 8.21 -4.05
CA THR A 14 5.58 9.35 -3.35
C THR A 14 6.52 8.92 -2.23
N ALA A 15 6.21 7.81 -1.57
CA ALA A 15 7.05 7.25 -0.52
C ALA A 15 8.07 6.24 -1.04
N LEU A 16 7.74 5.58 -2.14
CA LEU A 16 8.57 4.54 -2.75
C LEU A 16 8.81 4.87 -4.23
N PRO A 17 9.77 5.76 -4.54
CA PRO A 17 9.97 6.19 -5.94
C PRO A 17 10.30 5.07 -6.90
N SER A 18 10.85 3.97 -6.41
CA SER A 18 11.18 2.81 -7.24
C SER A 18 10.00 1.87 -7.47
N LEU A 19 8.84 2.20 -6.93
CA LEU A 19 7.64 1.38 -7.09
C LEU A 19 7.21 1.31 -8.56
N GLU A 20 6.84 0.10 -8.97
CA GLU A 20 6.28 -0.14 -10.29
C GLU A 20 4.82 -0.54 -10.18
N PRO A 21 4.00 -0.30 -11.22
CA PRO A 21 2.59 -0.69 -11.15
C PRO A 21 2.39 -2.18 -10.87
N SER A 22 3.30 -3.03 -11.36
CA SER A 22 3.22 -4.47 -11.12
C SER A 22 3.50 -4.86 -9.67
N ASP A 23 4.05 -3.96 -8.87
CA ASP A 23 4.29 -4.22 -7.46
C ASP A 23 3.00 -4.17 -6.65
N VAL A 24 1.99 -3.47 -7.14
CA VAL A 24 0.69 -3.41 -6.48
C VAL A 24 -0.10 -4.64 -6.92
N THR A 25 -0.29 -5.57 -6.00
CA THR A 25 -0.94 -6.85 -6.29
C THR A 25 -2.22 -7.00 -5.49
N ALA A 26 -3.20 -7.68 -6.08
CA ALA A 26 -4.44 -7.99 -5.37
C ALA A 26 -4.15 -9.04 -4.29
N ALA A 27 -4.77 -8.86 -3.13
CA ALA A 27 -4.63 -9.80 -2.03
C ALA A 27 -6.01 -10.30 -1.63
N ASP A 28 -6.08 -11.54 -1.13
CA ASP A 28 -7.36 -12.17 -0.92
C ASP A 28 -7.76 -12.35 0.54
N ALA A 29 -6.81 -12.35 1.46
CA ALA A 29 -7.08 -12.79 2.82
C ALA A 29 -7.32 -11.65 3.79
N PHE A 30 -6.37 -10.73 3.90
CA PHE A 30 -6.41 -9.71 4.96
C PHE A 30 -6.60 -8.31 4.45
N CYS A 31 -6.47 -8.11 3.16
CA CYS A 31 -6.55 -6.78 2.56
C CYS A 31 -6.96 -6.91 1.10
N ASP A 32 -7.31 -5.79 0.50
CA ASP A 32 -7.71 -5.79 -0.91
C ASP A 32 -6.52 -5.75 -1.85
N TYR A 33 -5.46 -5.05 -1.46
CA TYR A 33 -4.22 -4.97 -2.24
C TYR A 33 -3.02 -4.98 -1.31
N CYS A 34 -1.88 -5.41 -1.81
CA CYS A 34 -0.65 -5.35 -1.05
C CYS A 34 0.55 -5.04 -1.94
N VAL A 35 1.58 -4.49 -1.31
CA VAL A 35 2.85 -4.19 -1.96
C VAL A 35 3.95 -4.83 -1.15
N PRO A 36 4.67 -5.81 -1.72
CA PRO A 36 5.81 -6.39 -1.00
C PRO A 36 6.96 -5.39 -0.98
N CYS A 37 7.55 -5.21 0.19
CA CYS A 37 8.65 -4.26 0.36
C CYS A 37 10.02 -4.92 0.30
N PHE A 38 10.08 -6.20 0.02
CA PHE A 38 11.34 -6.95 0.05
C PHE A 38 12.34 -6.46 -0.99
N LYS A 39 11.88 -6.09 -2.17
CA LYS A 39 12.79 -5.59 -3.20
C LYS A 39 13.38 -4.23 -2.83
N PHE A 40 12.66 -3.44 -2.05
CA PHE A 40 13.15 -2.13 -1.61
C PHE A 40 14.16 -2.24 -0.49
N ALA A 41 14.19 -3.37 0.20
CA ALA A 41 15.15 -3.60 1.29
C ALA A 41 16.58 -3.49 0.78
N LYS A 42 16.85 -4.04 -0.39
CA LYS A 42 18.17 -3.96 -0.99
C LYS A 42 18.50 -2.56 -1.47
N LEU A 43 17.52 -1.87 -2.05
CA LEU A 43 17.71 -0.53 -2.60
C LEU A 43 17.93 0.50 -1.50
N LEU A 44 17.15 0.42 -0.42
CA LEU A 44 17.16 1.39 0.66
C LEU A 44 18.04 0.98 1.84
N ARG A 45 18.57 -0.24 1.81
CA ARG A 45 19.40 -0.80 2.89
C ARG A 45 18.69 -0.76 4.24
N LYS A 46 17.40 -1.09 4.22
CA LYS A 46 16.57 -1.17 5.41
C LYS A 46 15.83 -2.50 5.39
N SER A 47 15.37 -2.94 6.56
CA SER A 47 14.56 -4.16 6.59
C SER A 47 13.20 -3.90 5.94
N PRO A 48 12.60 -4.92 5.30
CA PRO A 48 11.28 -4.75 4.68
C PRO A 48 10.22 -4.27 5.68
N ALA A 49 10.29 -4.73 6.93
CA ALA A 49 9.35 -4.31 7.96
C ALA A 49 9.46 -2.82 8.25
N VAL A 50 10.68 -2.29 8.33
CA VAL A 50 10.90 -0.87 8.56
C VAL A 50 10.39 -0.04 7.38
N ILE A 51 10.70 -0.49 6.16
CA ILE A 51 10.26 0.20 4.95
C ILE A 51 8.73 0.26 4.90
N ALA A 52 8.07 -0.86 5.17
CA ALA A 52 6.61 -0.93 5.16
C ALA A 52 6.01 -0.01 6.21
N THR A 53 6.59 0.01 7.41
CA THR A 53 6.09 0.86 8.50
C THR A 53 6.24 2.35 8.15
N GLU A 54 7.40 2.73 7.64
CA GLU A 54 7.62 4.13 7.25
C GLU A 54 6.69 4.54 6.11
N ALA A 55 6.56 3.67 5.12
CA ALA A 55 5.69 3.94 3.98
C ALA A 55 4.22 4.03 4.41
N ALA A 56 3.79 3.15 5.29
CA ALA A 56 2.41 3.19 5.79
C ALA A 56 2.09 4.50 6.49
N SER A 57 3.07 5.08 7.18
CA SER A 57 2.90 6.38 7.84
C SER A 57 2.83 7.54 6.85
N ALA A 58 3.50 7.39 5.70
CA ALA A 58 3.60 8.46 4.71
C ALA A 58 2.48 8.40 3.65
N ILE A 59 2.02 7.20 3.34
CA ILE A 59 1.04 7.00 2.29
C ILE A 59 -0.37 7.20 2.82
N ARG A 60 -1.17 7.99 2.11
CA ARG A 60 -2.58 8.16 2.42
C ARG A 60 -3.40 8.03 1.15
N VAL A 61 -4.41 7.18 1.21
CA VAL A 61 -5.34 6.98 0.09
C VAL A 61 -6.74 7.15 0.65
N ASP A 62 -7.50 8.07 0.08
CA ASP A 62 -8.87 8.32 0.54
C ASP A 62 -9.72 7.07 0.39
N GLY A 63 -10.44 6.74 1.48
CA GLY A 63 -11.30 5.56 1.48
C GLY A 63 -10.56 4.26 1.68
N MET A 64 -9.28 4.31 2.04
CA MET A 64 -8.48 3.11 2.29
C MET A 64 -7.69 3.22 3.58
N THR A 65 -7.46 2.07 4.19
CA THR A 65 -6.56 1.93 5.33
C THR A 65 -5.24 1.33 4.83
N VAL A 66 -4.14 1.92 5.26
CA VAL A 66 -2.79 1.47 4.88
C VAL A 66 -2.10 0.95 6.13
N GLU A 67 -1.68 -0.31 6.12
CA GLU A 67 -1.01 -0.94 7.25
C GLU A 67 0.24 -1.67 6.79
N ALA A 68 1.21 -1.75 7.69
CA ALA A 68 2.43 -2.53 7.47
C ALA A 68 2.33 -3.84 8.24
N LEU A 69 2.56 -4.95 7.55
CA LEU A 69 2.52 -6.26 8.18
C LEU A 69 3.52 -7.19 7.51
N ASN A 70 4.46 -7.73 8.30
CA ASN A 70 5.42 -8.73 7.84
C ASN A 70 6.21 -8.32 6.59
N GLY A 71 6.52 -7.04 6.45
CA GLY A 71 7.26 -6.55 5.29
C GLY A 71 6.40 -6.26 4.08
N TYR A 72 5.08 -6.29 4.24
CA TYR A 72 4.12 -5.91 3.20
C TYR A 72 3.38 -4.66 3.59
N LEU A 73 3.05 -3.85 2.60
CA LEU A 73 2.09 -2.77 2.75
C LEU A 73 0.73 -3.32 2.35
N ASN A 74 -0.22 -3.29 3.27
CA ASN A 74 -1.57 -3.78 3.04
C ASN A 74 -2.52 -2.61 2.89
N PHE A 75 -3.31 -2.64 1.82
CA PHE A 75 -4.28 -1.60 1.51
C PHE A 75 -5.67 -2.21 1.57
N THR A 76 -6.50 -1.73 2.48
CA THR A 76 -7.86 -2.23 2.67
C THR A 76 -8.85 -1.12 2.35
N ILE A 77 -9.82 -1.41 1.49
CA ILE A 77 -10.86 -0.46 1.14
C ILE A 77 -11.79 -0.30 2.35
N ASP A 78 -12.00 0.93 2.77
CA ASP A 78 -12.84 1.25 3.91
C ASP A 78 -14.30 1.34 3.46
N ARG A 79 -14.97 0.21 3.48
CA ARG A 79 -16.37 0.15 3.04
C ARG A 79 -17.33 0.86 3.99
N LEU A 80 -16.96 0.96 5.26
CA LEU A 80 -17.79 1.69 6.22
C LEU A 80 -17.77 3.18 5.94
N ALA A 81 -16.62 3.72 5.59
CA ALA A 81 -16.52 5.14 5.23
C ALA A 81 -17.40 5.46 4.03
N PHE A 82 -17.40 4.59 3.02
CA PHE A 82 -18.24 4.78 1.85
C PHE A 82 -19.73 4.68 2.21
N ALA A 83 -20.07 3.74 3.05
CA ALA A 83 -21.46 3.59 3.47
C ALA A 83 -21.96 4.80 4.22
N GLN A 84 -21.13 5.39 5.06
CA GLN A 84 -21.52 6.57 5.84
C GLN A 84 -21.63 7.82 4.97
N ASN A 85 -20.89 7.87 3.89
CA ASN A 85 -20.91 9.02 2.99
C ASN A 85 -22.01 8.92 1.93
N ALA A 86 -22.62 7.80 1.83
CA ALA A 86 -23.72 7.59 0.88
C ALA A 86 -25.05 8.17 1.40
#